data_e3f6e753e6d3c6e89039f5959d8b2e6f
#
_entry.id   e3f6e753e6d3c6e89039f5959d8b2e6f
#
_cell.length_a   1.000
_cell.length_b   1.000
_cell.length_c   1.000
_cell.angle_alpha   90.00
_cell.angle_beta   90.00
_cell.angle_gamma   90.00
#
_symmetry.space_group_name_H-M   'P 1'
#
loop_
_entity.id
_entity.type
_entity.pdbx_description
1 polymer ?
#
loop_
_entity_poly.entity_id
_entity_poly.type
_entity_poly.pdbx_seq_one_letter_code
_entity_poly.pdbx_strand_id
1 'polypeptide(L)'
;LKSVFNRAVEWKVLKTTPVTGVPKPKIVDVEESSVYDEEEVAALFETAINEPFHWRIDLMLSLAACLRRSECLGLEWKHVDLDKGTLDIAQVIVRGKSGSVIKTPKSRKSKRLVSVPSSVVEELKNYKLHWKKEKLKSSDMWSASEHEWLFCKEDGSHFYPTTPTTWWSRFTKRVDVRFIRLHDLRHTSATLLINQGVHAKIISERLGHSDIKVTMNTYGHALRKADHEAANKLDTLFIRKS
;
A
#
# COMPACT_ATOMS: atom_id res chain seq x y z
N LEU A 1 26.46 2.09 1.44
CA LEU A 1 27.85 2.29 0.98
C LEU A 1 28.00 2.00 -0.51
N LYS A 2 27.67 0.79 -1.01
CA LYS A 2 27.85 0.43 -2.42
C LYS A 2 27.19 1.45 -3.39
N SER A 3 25.98 1.92 -3.10
CA SER A 3 25.28 2.92 -3.92
C SER A 3 26.00 4.28 -3.94
N VAL A 4 26.61 4.67 -2.82
CA VAL A 4 27.39 5.92 -2.71
C VAL A 4 28.63 5.85 -3.58
N PHE A 5 29.39 4.77 -3.47
CA PHE A 5 30.60 4.60 -4.27
C PHE A 5 30.29 4.44 -5.77
N ASN A 6 29.23 3.74 -6.14
CA ASN A 6 28.79 3.68 -7.54
C ASN A 6 28.46 5.08 -8.08
N ARG A 7 27.79 5.92 -7.29
CA ARG A 7 27.48 7.30 -7.67
C ARG A 7 28.74 8.17 -7.79
N ALA A 8 29.72 7.98 -6.90
CA ALA A 8 31.00 8.66 -6.99
C ALA A 8 31.78 8.29 -8.27
N VAL A 9 31.70 7.04 -8.72
CA VAL A 9 32.25 6.60 -10.03
C VAL A 9 31.49 7.24 -11.19
N GLU A 10 30.14 7.26 -11.15
CA GLU A 10 29.32 7.93 -12.17
C GLU A 10 29.68 9.43 -12.30
N TRP A 11 29.93 10.07 -11.16
CA TRP A 11 30.34 11.49 -11.12
C TRP A 11 31.84 11.71 -11.39
N LYS A 12 32.58 10.63 -11.74
CA LYS A 12 34.01 10.68 -12.01
C LYS A 12 34.87 11.19 -10.84
N VAL A 13 34.34 11.13 -9.61
CA VAL A 13 35.08 11.44 -8.36
C VAL A 13 36.04 10.29 -8.04
N LEU A 14 35.65 9.05 -8.36
CA LEU A 14 36.45 7.86 -8.23
C LEU A 14 36.60 7.17 -9.60
N LYS A 15 37.77 6.57 -9.87
CA LYS A 15 37.98 5.77 -11.07
C LYS A 15 37.27 4.42 -11.00
N THR A 16 37.30 3.80 -9.80
CA THR A 16 36.68 2.49 -9.54
C THR A 16 36.06 2.48 -8.16
N THR A 17 35.11 1.58 -7.95
CA THR A 17 34.48 1.44 -6.63
C THR A 17 35.34 0.56 -5.69
N PRO A 18 35.70 1.06 -4.48
CA PRO A 18 36.50 0.27 -3.54
C PRO A 18 35.73 -0.92 -2.94
N VAL A 19 34.44 -1.03 -3.19
CA VAL A 19 33.60 -2.15 -2.71
C VAL A 19 33.33 -3.20 -3.79
N THR A 20 34.08 -3.17 -4.90
CA THR A 20 34.03 -4.25 -5.91
C THR A 20 34.55 -5.54 -5.28
N GLY A 21 33.80 -6.63 -5.42
CA GLY A 21 34.20 -7.94 -4.84
C GLY A 21 33.84 -8.12 -3.36
N VAL A 22 33.48 -7.08 -2.62
CA VAL A 22 32.99 -7.24 -1.25
C VAL A 22 31.62 -7.91 -1.25
N PRO A 23 31.47 -9.14 -0.70
CA PRO A 23 30.19 -9.80 -0.63
C PRO A 23 29.24 -8.99 0.27
N LYS A 24 27.97 -8.98 -0.08
CA LYS A 24 26.95 -8.42 0.82
C LYS A 24 26.93 -9.29 2.08
N PRO A 25 26.76 -8.68 3.27
CA PRO A 25 26.48 -9.46 4.47
C PRO A 25 25.33 -10.44 4.17
N LYS A 26 25.50 -11.70 4.56
CA LYS A 26 24.36 -12.62 4.54
C LYS A 26 23.29 -12.00 5.44
N ILE A 27 22.13 -11.74 4.91
CA ILE A 27 20.96 -11.41 5.72
C ILE A 27 20.62 -12.73 6.42
N VAL A 28 21.07 -12.85 7.66
CA VAL A 28 20.68 -13.95 8.54
C VAL A 28 19.24 -13.63 8.88
N ASP A 29 18.35 -14.51 8.43
CA ASP A 29 16.90 -14.45 8.60
C ASP A 29 16.30 -13.06 8.38
N VAL A 30 15.71 -12.88 7.22
CA VAL A 30 14.68 -11.84 7.06
C VAL A 30 13.61 -12.26 8.08
N GLU A 31 13.50 -11.54 9.20
CA GLU A 31 12.29 -11.61 10.03
C GLU A 31 11.12 -11.65 9.07
N GLU A 32 10.31 -12.71 9.13
CA GLU A 32 9.10 -12.82 8.32
C GLU A 32 8.38 -11.49 8.46
N SER A 33 8.12 -10.82 7.34
CA SER A 33 7.44 -9.53 7.39
C SER A 33 6.19 -9.73 8.24
N SER A 34 6.14 -9.06 9.38
CA SER A 34 5.00 -9.16 10.29
C SER A 34 3.75 -8.75 9.53
N VAL A 35 2.89 -9.71 9.24
CA VAL A 35 1.62 -9.52 8.57
C VAL A 35 0.50 -9.88 9.53
N TYR A 36 -0.59 -9.16 9.49
CA TYR A 36 -1.78 -9.49 10.25
C TYR A 36 -2.51 -10.69 9.64
N ASP A 37 -3.14 -11.48 10.48
CA ASP A 37 -4.14 -12.45 10.07
C ASP A 37 -5.53 -11.81 9.89
N GLU A 38 -6.53 -12.61 9.57
CA GLU A 38 -7.89 -12.14 9.31
C GLU A 38 -8.55 -11.58 10.57
N GLU A 39 -8.28 -12.15 11.76
CA GLU A 39 -8.83 -11.72 13.04
C GLU A 39 -8.23 -10.37 13.46
N GLU A 40 -6.93 -10.21 13.34
CA GLU A 40 -6.24 -8.94 13.58
C GLU A 40 -6.74 -7.84 12.63
N VAL A 41 -6.97 -8.16 11.36
CA VAL A 41 -7.56 -7.21 10.38
C VAL A 41 -8.99 -6.84 10.78
N ALA A 42 -9.81 -7.77 11.24
CA ALA A 42 -11.16 -7.47 11.71
C ALA A 42 -11.13 -6.52 12.92
N ALA A 43 -10.27 -6.77 13.92
CA ALA A 43 -10.09 -5.89 15.08
C ALA A 43 -9.66 -4.46 14.70
N LEU A 44 -8.80 -4.33 13.68
CA LEU A 44 -8.43 -3.00 13.13
C LEU A 44 -9.66 -2.26 12.61
N PHE A 45 -10.53 -2.91 11.84
CA PHE A 45 -11.71 -2.26 11.26
C PHE A 45 -12.76 -1.93 12.31
N GLU A 46 -13.00 -2.79 13.29
CA GLU A 46 -13.90 -2.52 14.42
C GLU A 46 -13.47 -1.28 15.18
N THR A 47 -12.18 -1.14 15.46
CA THR A 47 -11.64 0.04 16.15
C THR A 47 -11.66 1.28 15.25
N ALA A 48 -11.38 1.13 13.96
CA ALA A 48 -11.31 2.23 13.00
C ALA A 48 -12.68 2.91 12.74
N ILE A 49 -13.80 2.29 13.10
CA ILE A 49 -15.14 2.91 13.02
C ILE A 49 -15.17 4.23 13.81
N ASN A 50 -14.45 4.30 14.94
CA ASN A 50 -14.38 5.46 15.81
C ASN A 50 -13.30 6.48 15.41
N GLU A 51 -12.52 6.19 14.38
CA GLU A 51 -11.50 7.11 13.87
C GLU A 51 -12.10 8.12 12.88
N PRO A 52 -11.47 9.30 12.68
CA PRO A 52 -11.82 10.22 11.60
C PRO A 52 -11.96 9.50 10.27
N PHE A 53 -13.00 9.83 9.48
CA PHE A 53 -13.41 9.06 8.31
C PHE A 53 -12.27 8.84 7.30
N HIS A 54 -11.43 9.84 7.08
CA HIS A 54 -10.29 9.73 6.17
C HIS A 54 -9.28 8.63 6.59
N TRP A 55 -9.07 8.39 7.90
CA TRP A 55 -8.18 7.33 8.36
C TRP A 55 -8.77 5.93 8.17
N ARG A 56 -10.08 5.80 8.36
CA ARG A 56 -10.79 4.56 8.03
C ARG A 56 -10.64 4.22 6.56
N ILE A 57 -10.80 5.21 5.68
CA ILE A 57 -10.60 5.04 4.23
C ILE A 57 -9.13 4.73 3.90
N ASP A 58 -8.15 5.40 4.54
CA ASP A 58 -6.72 5.11 4.32
C ASP A 58 -6.39 3.64 4.67
N LEU A 59 -6.89 3.15 5.81
CA LEU A 59 -6.77 1.75 6.22
C LEU A 59 -7.39 0.80 5.19
N MET A 60 -8.63 1.07 4.76
CA MET A 60 -9.33 0.26 3.76
C MET A 60 -8.56 0.20 2.44
N LEU A 61 -8.08 1.32 1.93
CA LEU A 61 -7.34 1.37 0.66
C LEU A 61 -5.95 0.75 0.77
N SER A 62 -5.29 0.89 1.91
CA SER A 62 -4.00 0.23 2.16
C SER A 62 -4.11 -1.28 2.09
N LEU A 63 -5.20 -1.86 2.60
CA LEU A 63 -5.48 -3.30 2.56
C LEU A 63 -6.15 -3.71 1.24
N ALA A 64 -7.30 -3.14 0.89
CA ALA A 64 -8.08 -3.60 -0.26
C ALA A 64 -7.42 -3.32 -1.61
N ALA A 65 -6.64 -2.24 -1.75
CA ALA A 65 -5.96 -1.86 -2.99
C ALA A 65 -4.44 -2.06 -2.94
N CYS A 66 -3.89 -2.56 -1.84
CA CYS A 66 -2.44 -2.76 -1.64
C CYS A 66 -1.63 -1.48 -1.89
N LEU A 67 -2.13 -0.30 -1.52
CA LEU A 67 -1.49 0.96 -1.83
C LEU A 67 -0.27 1.23 -0.93
N ARG A 68 0.73 1.89 -1.50
CA ARG A 68 1.79 2.49 -0.70
C ARG A 68 1.27 3.77 -0.06
N ARG A 69 1.74 4.12 1.14
CA ARG A 69 1.40 5.38 1.83
C ARG A 69 1.49 6.60 0.89
N SER A 70 2.53 6.69 0.09
CA SER A 70 2.72 7.81 -0.85
C SER A 70 1.73 7.78 -2.03
N GLU A 71 1.22 6.62 -2.39
CA GLU A 71 0.17 6.44 -3.40
C GLU A 71 -1.19 6.86 -2.82
N CYS A 72 -1.53 6.44 -1.57
CA CYS A 72 -2.74 6.91 -0.88
C CYS A 72 -2.77 8.43 -0.82
N LEU A 73 -1.70 9.05 -0.32
CA LEU A 73 -1.62 10.51 -0.22
C LEU A 73 -1.71 11.23 -1.57
N GLY A 74 -1.29 10.58 -2.65
CA GLY A 74 -1.37 11.12 -4.00
C GLY A 74 -2.72 10.97 -4.69
N LEU A 75 -3.69 10.30 -4.07
CA LEU A 75 -5.03 10.15 -4.66
C LEU A 75 -5.80 11.46 -4.61
N GLU A 76 -6.42 11.79 -5.73
CA GLU A 76 -7.44 12.83 -5.87
C GLU A 76 -8.77 12.19 -6.28
N TRP A 77 -9.88 12.89 -6.09
CA TRP A 77 -11.19 12.39 -6.50
C TRP A 77 -11.29 12.08 -8.00
N LYS A 78 -10.53 12.77 -8.85
CA LYS A 78 -10.45 12.48 -10.30
C LYS A 78 -9.81 11.12 -10.62
N HIS A 79 -9.07 10.53 -9.67
CA HIS A 79 -8.44 9.22 -9.79
C HIS A 79 -9.34 8.06 -9.32
N VAL A 80 -10.55 8.37 -8.83
CA VAL A 80 -11.49 7.39 -8.27
C VAL A 80 -12.70 7.27 -9.17
N ASP A 81 -12.83 6.14 -9.87
CA ASP A 81 -14.01 5.78 -10.65
C ASP A 81 -14.94 4.94 -9.75
N LEU A 82 -15.96 5.58 -9.17
CA LEU A 82 -16.89 4.93 -8.26
C LEU A 82 -17.90 4.01 -8.99
N ASP A 83 -18.09 4.19 -10.30
CA ASP A 83 -19.00 3.37 -11.08
C ASP A 83 -18.32 2.05 -11.47
N LYS A 84 -17.04 2.13 -11.85
CA LYS A 84 -16.23 0.93 -12.16
C LYS A 84 -15.56 0.30 -10.94
N GLY A 85 -15.56 0.97 -9.79
CA GLY A 85 -14.85 0.52 -8.60
C GLY A 85 -13.34 0.44 -8.83
N THR A 86 -12.74 1.45 -9.48
CA THR A 86 -11.30 1.46 -9.79
C THR A 86 -10.59 2.72 -9.32
N LEU A 87 -9.32 2.56 -8.98
CA LEU A 87 -8.40 3.62 -8.59
C LEU A 87 -7.27 3.73 -9.62
N ASP A 88 -7.03 4.94 -10.16
CA ASP A 88 -5.87 5.22 -11.01
C ASP A 88 -4.69 5.72 -10.14
N ILE A 89 -3.66 4.92 -10.05
CA ILE A 89 -2.45 5.26 -9.30
C ILE A 89 -1.50 6.03 -10.20
N ALA A 90 -1.81 7.31 -10.44
CA ALA A 90 -1.11 8.17 -11.39
C ALA A 90 0.02 9.00 -10.76
N GLN A 91 -0.05 9.25 -9.46
CA GLN A 91 0.89 10.13 -8.75
C GLN A 91 1.13 9.69 -7.30
N VAL A 92 2.16 10.28 -6.71
CA VAL A 92 2.56 10.02 -5.32
C VAL A 92 2.95 11.33 -4.62
N ILE A 93 2.71 11.43 -3.32
CA ILE A 93 3.24 12.52 -2.49
C ILE A 93 4.36 11.97 -1.61
N VAL A 94 5.53 12.57 -1.73
CA VAL A 94 6.74 12.18 -1.00
C VAL A 94 7.38 13.37 -0.30
N ARG A 95 8.21 13.10 0.73
CA ARG A 95 9.01 14.12 1.37
C ARG A 95 10.07 14.65 0.40
N GLY A 96 10.10 15.96 0.21
CA GLY A 96 11.14 16.71 -0.51
C GLY A 96 12.16 17.33 0.45
N LYS A 97 13.05 18.15 -0.08
CA LYS A 97 14.06 18.89 0.70
C LYS A 97 13.43 19.97 1.59
N SER A 98 12.42 20.66 1.07
CA SER A 98 11.76 21.81 1.71
C SER A 98 10.24 21.60 1.90
N GLY A 99 9.77 20.36 2.08
CA GLY A 99 8.34 20.07 2.24
C GLY A 99 7.93 18.79 1.53
N SER A 100 6.68 18.73 1.10
CA SER A 100 6.15 17.63 0.29
C SER A 100 6.25 17.92 -1.20
N VAL A 101 6.43 16.88 -1.99
CA VAL A 101 6.56 16.97 -3.45
C VAL A 101 5.65 15.95 -4.10
N ILE A 102 4.84 16.42 -5.05
CA ILE A 102 4.04 15.55 -5.93
C ILE A 102 4.98 15.03 -7.04
N LYS A 103 4.96 13.73 -7.25
CA LYS A 103 5.76 13.07 -8.30
C LYS A 103 4.94 12.02 -9.01
N THR A 104 5.31 11.76 -10.26
CA THR A 104 4.87 10.53 -10.94
C THR A 104 5.53 9.31 -10.29
N PRO A 105 4.87 8.14 -10.26
CA PRO A 105 5.47 6.90 -9.78
C PRO A 105 6.76 6.58 -10.53
N LYS A 106 7.75 6.00 -9.81
CA LYS A 106 9.13 5.79 -10.31
C LYS A 106 9.24 4.92 -11.58
N SER A 107 8.27 4.05 -11.83
CA SER A 107 8.30 3.14 -12.98
C SER A 107 6.96 3.15 -13.70
N ARG A 108 6.98 2.80 -15.00
CA ARG A 108 5.75 2.67 -15.80
C ARG A 108 4.77 1.67 -15.21
N LYS A 109 5.25 0.57 -14.61
CA LYS A 109 4.43 -0.45 -13.93
C LYS A 109 3.85 0.01 -12.59
N SER A 110 4.39 1.07 -12.00
CA SER A 110 3.81 1.66 -10.79
C SER A 110 2.58 2.51 -11.09
N LYS A 111 2.42 3.02 -12.33
CA LYS A 111 1.15 3.55 -12.81
C LYS A 111 0.26 2.36 -13.14
N ARG A 112 -0.90 2.29 -12.53
CA ARG A 112 -1.81 1.15 -12.67
C ARG A 112 -3.21 1.52 -12.25
N LEU A 113 -4.18 0.82 -12.81
CA LEU A 113 -5.54 0.76 -12.31
C LEU A 113 -5.65 -0.39 -11.30
N VAL A 114 -6.28 -0.13 -10.16
CA VAL A 114 -6.53 -1.13 -9.13
C VAL A 114 -8.01 -1.17 -8.85
N SER A 115 -8.63 -2.34 -9.02
CA SER A 115 -10.04 -2.55 -8.64
C SER A 115 -10.16 -2.70 -7.13
N VAL A 116 -11.23 -2.19 -6.57
CA VAL A 116 -11.58 -2.32 -5.15
C VAL A 116 -12.93 -3.04 -4.98
N PRO A 117 -13.16 -3.73 -3.85
CA PRO A 117 -14.43 -4.40 -3.56
C PRO A 117 -15.61 -3.41 -3.53
N SER A 118 -16.81 -3.92 -3.79
CA SER A 118 -18.05 -3.11 -3.75
C SER A 118 -18.29 -2.44 -2.40
N SER A 119 -17.98 -3.12 -1.30
CA SER A 119 -18.03 -2.55 0.05
C SER A 119 -17.13 -1.33 0.23
N VAL A 120 -15.94 -1.34 -0.37
CA VAL A 120 -15.01 -0.18 -0.37
C VAL A 120 -15.57 0.95 -1.24
N VAL A 121 -16.22 0.62 -2.37
CA VAL A 121 -16.87 1.62 -3.24
C VAL A 121 -17.99 2.35 -2.48
N GLU A 122 -18.82 1.62 -1.73
CA GLU A 122 -19.90 2.24 -0.93
C GLU A 122 -19.31 3.15 0.16
N GLU A 123 -18.26 2.72 0.86
CA GLU A 123 -17.58 3.58 1.83
C GLU A 123 -16.95 4.82 1.18
N LEU A 124 -16.39 4.69 -0.02
CA LEU A 124 -15.86 5.83 -0.78
C LEU A 124 -16.97 6.79 -1.22
N LYS A 125 -18.15 6.31 -1.57
CA LYS A 125 -19.32 7.17 -1.86
C LYS A 125 -19.75 7.96 -0.63
N ASN A 126 -19.87 7.29 0.52
CA ASN A 126 -20.20 7.93 1.79
C ASN A 126 -19.14 8.96 2.19
N TYR A 127 -17.87 8.60 2.03
CA TYR A 127 -16.75 9.50 2.28
C TYR A 127 -16.75 10.71 1.35
N LYS A 128 -17.10 10.55 0.07
CA LYS A 128 -17.22 11.66 -0.89
C LYS A 128 -18.29 12.67 -0.49
N LEU A 129 -19.41 12.18 0.04
CA LEU A 129 -20.47 13.05 0.57
C LEU A 129 -19.99 13.81 1.83
N HIS A 130 -19.31 13.12 2.75
CA HIS A 130 -18.70 13.75 3.92
C HIS A 130 -17.66 14.80 3.50
N TRP A 131 -16.74 14.46 2.61
CA TRP A 131 -15.71 15.35 2.09
C TRP A 131 -16.29 16.63 1.46
N LYS A 132 -17.37 16.50 0.66
CA LYS A 132 -18.07 17.64 0.08
C LYS A 132 -18.70 18.55 1.16
N LYS A 133 -19.28 17.96 2.21
CA LYS A 133 -19.82 18.72 3.35
C LYS A 133 -18.75 19.49 4.08
N GLU A 134 -17.60 18.86 4.37
CA GLU A 134 -16.47 19.53 5.03
C GLU A 134 -15.89 20.66 4.15
N LYS A 135 -15.75 20.43 2.84
CA LYS A 135 -15.35 21.47 1.88
C LYS A 135 -16.29 22.69 1.92
N LEU A 136 -17.61 22.47 1.96
CA LEU A 136 -18.59 23.54 2.06
C LEU A 136 -18.52 24.29 3.40
N LYS A 137 -18.30 23.58 4.50
CA LYS A 137 -18.15 24.21 5.83
C LYS A 137 -16.89 25.07 5.93
N SER A 138 -15.80 24.63 5.33
CA SER A 138 -14.52 25.34 5.36
C SER A 138 -14.48 26.56 4.46
N SER A 139 -15.44 26.69 3.51
CA SER A 139 -15.68 27.87 2.66
C SER A 139 -14.41 28.72 2.38
N ASP A 140 -14.21 29.80 3.11
CA ASP A 140 -13.12 30.76 2.89
C ASP A 140 -11.74 30.25 3.29
N MET A 141 -11.67 29.22 4.14
CA MET A 141 -10.42 28.58 4.54
C MET A 141 -9.97 27.50 3.54
N TRP A 142 -10.88 27.06 2.65
CA TRP A 142 -10.54 26.04 1.69
C TRP A 142 -9.56 26.60 0.65
N SER A 143 -8.35 26.05 0.63
CA SER A 143 -7.35 26.39 -0.36
C SER A 143 -7.88 26.16 -1.76
N ALA A 144 -7.95 27.23 -2.57
CA ALA A 144 -8.30 27.17 -3.99
C ALA A 144 -7.16 26.50 -4.78
N SER A 145 -6.93 25.21 -4.55
CA SER A 145 -5.94 24.44 -5.28
C SER A 145 -6.59 23.74 -6.47
N GLU A 146 -5.80 23.51 -7.52
CA GLU A 146 -6.20 22.68 -8.67
C GLU A 146 -6.43 21.20 -8.29
N HIS A 147 -6.17 20.84 -7.02
CA HIS A 147 -6.18 19.48 -6.53
C HIS A 147 -7.34 19.23 -5.57
N GLU A 148 -8.13 18.23 -5.83
CA GLU A 148 -9.15 17.69 -4.93
C GLU A 148 -8.64 16.39 -4.27
N TRP A 149 -7.78 16.56 -3.25
CA TRP A 149 -7.16 15.43 -2.56
C TRP A 149 -8.19 14.57 -1.85
N LEU A 150 -8.09 13.24 -2.03
CA LEU A 150 -8.89 12.29 -1.28
C LEU A 150 -8.60 12.40 0.21
N PHE A 151 -7.33 12.56 0.56
CA PHE A 151 -6.84 12.72 1.92
C PHE A 151 -6.31 14.14 2.11
N CYS A 152 -7.12 15.01 2.68
CA CYS A 152 -6.79 16.42 2.89
C CYS A 152 -7.03 16.84 4.34
N LYS A 153 -6.44 17.97 4.70
CA LYS A 153 -6.72 18.71 5.92
C LYS A 153 -8.01 19.53 5.78
N GLU A 154 -8.39 20.22 6.84
CA GLU A 154 -9.57 21.08 6.88
C GLU A 154 -9.51 22.24 5.86
N ASP A 155 -8.29 22.67 5.49
CA ASP A 155 -8.03 23.69 4.47
C ASP A 155 -7.98 23.14 3.03
N GLY A 156 -8.27 21.86 2.83
CA GLY A 156 -8.20 21.19 1.52
C GLY A 156 -6.78 20.82 1.08
N SER A 157 -5.72 21.22 1.80
CA SER A 157 -4.35 20.85 1.45
C SER A 157 -4.05 19.39 1.81
N HIS A 158 -3.18 18.73 1.05
CA HIS A 158 -2.81 17.34 1.32
C HIS A 158 -2.11 17.18 2.67
N PHE A 159 -2.19 16.01 3.27
CA PHE A 159 -1.41 15.68 4.47
C PHE A 159 0.09 15.63 4.18
N TYR A 160 0.89 16.00 5.19
CA TYR A 160 2.34 15.82 5.12
C TYR A 160 2.69 14.31 5.06
N PRO A 161 3.73 13.89 4.31
CA PRO A 161 4.04 12.48 4.06
C PRO A 161 4.22 11.58 5.29
N THR A 162 4.54 12.13 6.46
CA THR A 162 4.68 11.33 7.69
C THR A 162 3.39 11.23 8.50
N THR A 163 2.37 12.05 8.20
CA THR A 163 1.12 12.11 8.98
C THR A 163 0.43 10.75 9.11
N PRO A 164 0.25 9.94 8.04
CA PRO A 164 -0.37 8.62 8.18
C PRO A 164 0.44 7.68 9.08
N THR A 165 1.77 7.72 9.02
CA THR A 165 2.62 6.89 9.89
C THR A 165 2.51 7.30 11.36
N THR A 166 2.40 8.59 11.63
CA THR A 166 2.21 9.11 12.99
C THR A 166 0.84 8.72 13.54
N TRP A 167 -0.21 8.85 12.72
CA TRP A 167 -1.54 8.36 13.09
C TRP A 167 -1.51 6.85 13.36
N TRP A 168 -0.97 6.05 12.45
CA TRP A 168 -0.86 4.60 12.57
C TRP A 168 -0.21 4.16 13.88
N SER A 169 0.93 4.78 14.25
CA SER A 169 1.63 4.47 15.50
C SER A 169 0.79 4.79 16.77
N ARG A 170 -0.13 5.75 16.69
CA ARG A 170 -1.06 6.07 17.78
C ARG A 170 -2.29 5.15 17.77
N PHE A 171 -2.80 4.85 16.59
CA PHE A 171 -3.95 4.00 16.38
C PHE A 171 -3.68 2.57 16.87
N THR A 172 -2.59 1.95 16.46
CA THR A 172 -2.23 0.58 16.86
C THR A 172 -2.01 0.39 18.36
N LYS A 173 -1.75 1.46 19.11
CA LYS A 173 -1.71 1.40 20.57
C LYS A 173 -3.09 1.29 21.24
N ARG A 174 -4.16 1.56 20.52
CA ARG A 174 -5.55 1.49 20.99
C ARG A 174 -6.24 0.20 20.55
N VAL A 175 -5.68 -0.47 19.55
CA VAL A 175 -6.17 -1.76 19.07
C VAL A 175 -5.40 -2.87 19.77
N ASP A 176 -6.07 -3.89 20.22
CA ASP A 176 -5.44 -5.06 20.86
C ASP A 176 -4.85 -6.00 19.79
N VAL A 177 -3.86 -5.49 19.06
CA VAL A 177 -3.10 -6.22 18.06
C VAL A 177 -1.61 -5.87 18.16
N ARG A 178 -0.75 -6.78 17.74
CA ARG A 178 0.69 -6.52 17.70
C ARG A 178 1.01 -5.35 16.75
N PHE A 179 2.05 -4.60 17.04
CA PHE A 179 2.47 -3.51 16.17
C PHE A 179 3.17 -4.05 14.90
N ILE A 180 2.70 -3.60 13.74
CA ILE A 180 3.43 -3.67 12.46
C ILE A 180 3.56 -2.28 11.87
N ARG A 181 4.48 -2.09 10.92
CA ARG A 181 4.62 -0.80 10.24
C ARG A 181 3.43 -0.58 9.30
N LEU A 182 3.01 0.66 9.09
CA LEU A 182 1.92 0.99 8.15
C LEU A 182 2.15 0.37 6.75
N HIS A 183 3.42 0.27 6.29
CA HIS A 183 3.73 -0.35 5.01
C HIS A 183 3.45 -1.87 4.99
N ASP A 184 3.48 -2.51 6.14
CA ASP A 184 3.27 -3.94 6.27
C ASP A 184 1.80 -4.34 6.10
N LEU A 185 0.84 -3.38 6.16
CA LEU A 185 -0.54 -3.60 5.72
C LEU A 185 -0.64 -4.03 4.25
N ARG A 186 0.23 -3.49 3.42
CA ARG A 186 0.33 -3.90 2.02
C ARG A 186 0.89 -5.34 1.90
N HIS A 187 1.81 -5.73 2.79
CA HIS A 187 2.29 -7.11 2.89
C HIS A 187 1.19 -8.02 3.42
N THR A 188 0.43 -7.59 4.42
CA THR A 188 -0.76 -8.27 4.93
C THR A 188 -1.75 -8.57 3.79
N SER A 189 -2.13 -7.54 3.03
CA SER A 189 -3.04 -7.71 1.90
C SER A 189 -2.53 -8.73 0.87
N ALA A 190 -1.26 -8.66 0.51
CA ALA A 190 -0.68 -9.60 -0.46
C ALA A 190 -0.67 -11.05 0.08
N THR A 191 -0.35 -11.24 1.35
CA THR A 191 -0.34 -12.56 2.00
C THR A 191 -1.74 -13.14 2.09
N LEU A 192 -2.74 -12.35 2.49
CA LEU A 192 -4.14 -12.78 2.54
C LEU A 192 -4.65 -13.20 1.15
N LEU A 193 -4.32 -12.44 0.10
CA LEU A 193 -4.67 -12.81 -1.28
C LEU A 193 -3.99 -14.11 -1.74
N ILE A 194 -2.74 -14.34 -1.34
CA ILE A 194 -2.03 -15.61 -1.62
C ILE A 194 -2.73 -16.78 -0.93
N ASN A 195 -3.07 -16.62 0.35
CA ASN A 195 -3.77 -17.64 1.12
C ASN A 195 -5.15 -17.96 0.53
N GLN A 196 -5.80 -17.01 -0.13
CA GLN A 196 -7.04 -17.19 -0.89
C GLN A 196 -6.82 -17.77 -2.29
N GLY A 197 -5.60 -18.15 -2.65
CA GLY A 197 -5.26 -18.78 -3.93
C GLY A 197 -5.20 -17.82 -5.12
N VAL A 198 -5.11 -16.51 -4.90
CA VAL A 198 -4.96 -15.51 -5.97
C VAL A 198 -3.59 -15.66 -6.62
N HIS A 199 -3.57 -15.74 -7.95
CA HIS A 199 -2.34 -15.96 -8.71
C HIS A 199 -1.30 -14.85 -8.48
N ALA A 200 -0.05 -15.22 -8.20
CA ALA A 200 1.04 -14.31 -7.85
C ALA A 200 1.27 -13.18 -8.89
N LYS A 201 0.95 -13.42 -10.15
CA LYS A 201 1.03 -12.41 -11.21
C LYS A 201 0.03 -11.27 -10.99
N ILE A 202 -1.21 -11.59 -10.63
CA ILE A 202 -2.26 -10.61 -10.32
C ILE A 202 -1.84 -9.79 -9.11
N ILE A 203 -1.33 -10.44 -8.06
CA ILE A 203 -0.84 -9.77 -6.87
C ILE A 203 0.32 -8.82 -7.21
N SER A 204 1.28 -9.28 -8.04
CA SER A 204 2.40 -8.45 -8.49
C SER A 204 1.95 -7.19 -9.23
N GLU A 205 0.92 -7.30 -10.08
CA GLU A 205 0.33 -6.17 -10.80
C GLU A 205 -0.40 -5.22 -9.86
N ARG A 206 -1.22 -5.72 -8.92
CA ARG A 206 -1.87 -4.91 -7.87
C ARG A 206 -0.86 -4.15 -7.02
N LEU A 207 0.25 -4.80 -6.67
CA LEU A 207 1.36 -4.18 -5.95
C LEU A 207 2.15 -3.17 -6.82
N GLY A 208 2.06 -3.22 -8.15
CA GLY A 208 2.87 -2.39 -9.03
C GLY A 208 4.36 -2.70 -8.89
N HIS A 209 4.71 -3.99 -8.80
CA HIS A 209 6.10 -4.43 -8.83
C HIS A 209 6.60 -4.46 -10.28
N SER A 210 7.81 -3.93 -10.52
CA SER A 210 8.43 -3.93 -11.85
C SER A 210 8.82 -5.33 -12.31
N ASP A 211 9.10 -6.23 -11.37
CA ASP A 211 9.47 -7.62 -11.60
C ASP A 211 8.68 -8.53 -10.64
N ILE A 212 8.07 -9.59 -11.17
CA ILE A 212 7.38 -10.61 -10.39
C ILE A 212 8.31 -11.30 -9.37
N LYS A 213 9.62 -11.36 -9.65
CA LYS A 213 10.61 -11.90 -8.72
C LYS A 213 10.57 -11.22 -7.37
N VAL A 214 10.24 -9.92 -7.33
CA VAL A 214 10.07 -9.18 -6.06
C VAL A 214 8.93 -9.79 -5.25
N THR A 215 7.79 -10.06 -5.88
CA THR A 215 6.63 -10.70 -5.22
C THR A 215 7.00 -12.12 -4.78
N MET A 216 7.59 -12.93 -5.65
CA MET A 216 7.97 -14.31 -5.34
C MET A 216 8.99 -14.39 -4.19
N ASN A 217 9.98 -13.51 -4.16
CA ASN A 217 10.99 -13.49 -3.11
C ASN A 217 10.42 -13.00 -1.76
N THR A 218 9.52 -12.01 -1.80
CA THR A 218 8.93 -11.43 -0.59
C THR A 218 7.90 -12.37 0.05
N TYR A 219 7.11 -13.06 -0.76
CA TYR A 219 5.97 -13.88 -0.31
C TYR A 219 6.17 -15.38 -0.55
N GLY A 220 7.41 -15.83 -0.79
CA GLY A 220 7.72 -17.22 -1.12
C GLY A 220 7.28 -18.23 -0.03
N HIS A 221 7.25 -17.81 1.24
CA HIS A 221 6.76 -18.65 2.34
C HIS A 221 5.25 -18.88 2.26
N ALA A 222 4.46 -17.84 2.04
CA ALA A 222 3.02 -17.94 1.86
C ALA A 222 2.67 -18.78 0.62
N LEU A 223 3.43 -18.62 -0.47
CA LEU A 223 3.27 -19.42 -1.68
C LEU A 223 3.56 -20.91 -1.47
N ARG A 224 4.52 -21.27 -0.59
CA ARG A 224 4.79 -22.67 -0.25
C ARG A 224 3.70 -23.31 0.60
N LYS A 225 3.04 -22.57 1.49
CA LYS A 225 1.85 -23.07 2.21
C LYS A 225 0.71 -23.40 1.25
N ALA A 226 0.51 -22.58 0.23
CA ALA A 226 -0.51 -22.83 -0.81
C ALA A 226 -0.24 -24.08 -1.66
N ASP A 227 0.98 -24.65 -1.66
CA ASP A 227 1.32 -25.88 -2.38
C ASP A 227 0.56 -27.10 -1.82
N HIS A 228 0.43 -27.21 -0.50
CA HIS A 228 -0.38 -28.28 0.13
C HIS A 228 -1.85 -28.20 -0.27
N GLU A 229 -2.41 -27.00 -0.34
CA GLU A 229 -3.79 -26.82 -0.80
C GLU A 229 -3.95 -27.13 -2.28
N ALA A 230 -2.94 -26.83 -3.10
CA ALA A 230 -2.93 -27.16 -4.51
C ALA A 230 -2.88 -28.70 -4.71
N ALA A 231 -2.08 -29.41 -3.93
CA ALA A 231 -2.03 -30.87 -3.93
C ALA A 231 -3.40 -31.47 -3.56
N ASN A 232 -4.04 -30.97 -2.51
CA ASN A 232 -5.39 -31.42 -2.09
C ASN A 232 -6.46 -31.18 -3.17
N LYS A 233 -6.35 -30.13 -3.97
CA LYS A 233 -7.26 -29.88 -5.10
C LYS A 233 -7.16 -30.96 -6.18
N LEU A 234 -5.99 -31.59 -6.36
CA LEU A 234 -5.79 -32.67 -7.29
C LEU A 234 -6.38 -34.00 -6.79
N ASP A 235 -6.51 -34.16 -5.48
CA ASP A 235 -7.05 -35.38 -4.86
C ASP A 235 -8.47 -35.72 -5.37
N THR A 236 -9.28 -34.70 -5.61
CA THR A 236 -10.64 -34.84 -6.18
C THR A 236 -10.66 -35.45 -7.58
N LEU A 237 -9.54 -35.38 -8.33
CA LEU A 237 -9.40 -35.99 -9.65
C LEU A 237 -9.06 -37.49 -9.58
N PHE A 238 -8.48 -37.93 -8.48
CA PHE A 238 -8.03 -39.31 -8.27
C PHE A 238 -9.04 -40.18 -7.50
N ILE A 239 -9.95 -39.56 -6.75
CA ILE A 239 -11.01 -40.26 -6.04
C ILE A 239 -12.11 -40.57 -7.07
N ARG A 240 -12.20 -41.83 -7.52
CA ARG A 240 -13.34 -42.30 -8.31
C ARG A 240 -14.61 -42.15 -7.46
N LYS A 241 -15.59 -41.40 -7.97
CA LYS A 241 -16.96 -41.47 -7.43
C LYS A 241 -17.46 -42.91 -7.63
N SER A 242 -17.54 -43.63 -6.53
CA SER A 242 -18.21 -44.94 -6.49
C SER A 242 -19.70 -44.79 -6.72
#